data_4e7eff57b96bbacca522fd8529adade8
#
_entry.id   4e7eff57b96bbacca522fd8529adade8
#
_cell.length_a   1.000
_cell.length_b   1.000
_cell.length_c   1.000
_cell.angle_alpha   90.00
_cell.angle_beta   90.00
_cell.angle_gamma   90.00
#
_symmetry.space_group_name_H-M   'P 1'
#
loop_
_entity.id
_entity.type
_entity.pdbx_description
1 polymer ?
#
loop_
_entity_poly.entity_id
_entity_poly.type
_entity_poly.pdbx_seq_one_letter_code
_entity_poly.pdbx_strand_id
1 'polypeptide(L)'
;LAGDGLFIFSQLSLLGLKPVIGQRFNEVALEVCEGQGIDKQFENDSSITMQEYLVMIGKKTASFLGLCAEMGALLGDATKDESNEMFQFGFNLGIAFQIKDDLLEIFGEEKTMGKSLGSDLDENKQTVLAVLAREENEKEWLHFNQQENTLIDFKNYFTSNGIRTKAENLVENHVNMAVKCLDAIPGKKNKDLLEYSNLIMNRDY
;
A
#
# COMPACT_ATOMS: atom_id res chain seq x y z
N LEU A 1 13.87 3.29 21.10
CA LEU A 1 13.49 2.63 22.38
C LEU A 1 11.99 2.40 22.50
N ALA A 2 11.10 3.41 22.24
CA ALA A 2 9.65 3.22 22.35
C ALA A 2 9.12 2.19 21.32
N GLY A 3 9.54 2.30 20.07
CA GLY A 3 9.20 1.35 19.02
C GLY A 3 9.68 -0.08 19.31
N ASP A 4 10.91 -0.22 19.82
CA ASP A 4 11.47 -1.52 20.20
C ASP A 4 10.66 -2.13 21.35
N GLY A 5 10.29 -1.33 22.35
CA GLY A 5 9.42 -1.74 23.45
C GLY A 5 8.04 -2.19 22.99
N LEU A 6 7.41 -1.46 22.06
CA LEU A 6 6.12 -1.81 21.48
C LEU A 6 6.20 -3.11 20.67
N PHE A 7 7.29 -3.30 19.90
CA PHE A 7 7.52 -4.55 19.18
C PHE A 7 7.65 -5.75 20.11
N ILE A 8 8.45 -5.62 21.20
CA ILE A 8 8.56 -6.69 22.21
C ILE A 8 7.20 -6.94 22.88
N PHE A 9 6.44 -5.91 23.18
CA PHE A 9 5.11 -6.03 23.80
C PHE A 9 4.14 -6.76 22.86
N SER A 10 4.20 -6.50 21.55
CA SER A 10 3.41 -7.24 20.56
C SER A 10 3.75 -8.75 20.56
N GLN A 11 5.04 -9.10 20.66
CA GLN A 11 5.47 -10.51 20.79
C GLN A 11 4.89 -11.18 22.04
N LEU A 12 4.87 -10.49 23.18
CA LEU A 12 4.27 -11.01 24.40
C LEU A 12 2.77 -11.28 24.23
N SER A 13 2.07 -10.48 23.45
CA SER A 13 0.64 -10.66 23.16
C SER A 13 0.34 -11.90 22.31
N LEU A 14 1.34 -12.43 21.61
CA LEU A 14 1.22 -13.66 20.81
C LEU A 14 1.49 -14.94 21.61
N LEU A 15 1.99 -14.82 22.85
CA LEU A 15 2.28 -15.98 23.70
C LEU A 15 0.97 -16.71 24.04
N GLY A 16 0.99 -18.02 23.88
CA GLY A 16 -0.19 -18.88 24.11
C GLY A 16 -1.12 -19.05 22.91
N LEU A 17 -0.87 -18.34 21.80
CA LEU A 17 -1.56 -18.58 20.53
C LEU A 17 -0.92 -19.77 19.77
N LYS A 18 -1.58 -20.19 18.68
CA LYS A 18 -1.02 -21.21 17.76
C LYS A 18 0.38 -20.77 17.29
N PRO A 19 1.40 -21.65 17.35
CA PRO A 19 2.78 -21.27 16.97
C PRO A 19 2.91 -20.66 15.58
N VAL A 20 2.07 -21.08 14.63
CA VAL A 20 2.06 -20.54 13.27
C VAL A 20 1.78 -19.03 13.25
N ILE A 21 0.96 -18.50 14.17
CA ILE A 21 0.63 -17.08 14.25
C ILE A 21 1.89 -16.26 14.58
N GLY A 22 2.64 -16.69 15.61
CA GLY A 22 3.89 -16.03 16.00
C GLY A 22 4.96 -16.11 14.90
N GLN A 23 5.05 -17.26 14.20
CA GLN A 23 5.95 -17.42 13.08
C GLN A 23 5.61 -16.46 11.95
N ARG A 24 4.35 -16.44 11.49
CA ARG A 24 3.88 -15.55 10.41
C ARG A 24 4.08 -14.07 10.77
N PHE A 25 3.78 -13.69 12.02
CA PHE A 25 4.02 -12.34 12.49
C PHE A 25 5.48 -11.92 12.32
N ASN A 26 6.44 -12.76 12.73
CA ASN A 26 7.86 -12.44 12.61
C ASN A 26 8.35 -12.40 11.17
N GLU A 27 7.89 -13.32 10.32
CA GLU A 27 8.20 -13.31 8.87
C GLU A 27 7.76 -12.00 8.23
N VAL A 28 6.51 -11.58 8.45
CA VAL A 28 5.97 -10.35 7.87
C VAL A 28 6.59 -9.10 8.51
N ALA A 29 6.88 -9.11 9.81
CA ALA A 29 7.59 -8.00 10.44
C ALA A 29 8.98 -7.78 9.81
N LEU A 30 9.68 -8.85 9.43
CA LEU A 30 10.94 -8.76 8.70
C LEU A 30 10.72 -8.22 7.28
N GLU A 31 9.68 -8.70 6.57
CA GLU A 31 9.33 -8.16 5.25
C GLU A 31 9.06 -6.66 5.27
N VAL A 32 8.36 -6.14 6.31
CA VAL A 32 8.11 -4.71 6.48
C VAL A 32 9.43 -3.94 6.66
N CYS A 33 10.36 -4.47 7.45
CA CYS A 33 11.69 -3.87 7.61
C CYS A 33 12.46 -3.84 6.29
N GLU A 34 12.42 -4.94 5.52
CA GLU A 34 13.04 -5.01 4.19
C GLU A 34 12.39 -4.01 3.23
N GLY A 35 11.05 -3.92 3.23
CA GLY A 35 10.30 -2.96 2.41
C GLY A 35 10.67 -1.51 2.73
N GLN A 36 10.85 -1.17 4.00
CA GLN A 36 11.33 0.15 4.41
C GLN A 36 12.78 0.39 3.98
N GLY A 37 13.62 -0.64 4.01
CA GLY A 37 15.00 -0.56 3.50
C GLY A 37 15.04 -0.29 2.00
N ILE A 38 14.19 -0.97 1.22
CA ILE A 38 14.06 -0.76 -0.23
C ILE A 38 13.53 0.65 -0.53
N ASP A 39 12.50 1.11 0.18
CA ASP A 39 11.97 2.47 0.05
C ASP A 39 13.08 3.53 0.20
N LYS A 40 13.93 3.35 1.23
CA LYS A 40 15.08 4.22 1.45
C LYS A 40 16.16 4.14 0.35
N GLN A 41 16.36 2.96 -0.23
CA GLN A 41 17.30 2.80 -1.37
C GLN A 41 16.74 3.46 -2.63
N PHE A 42 15.42 3.49 -2.78
CA PHE A 42 14.75 4.07 -3.93
C PHE A 42 14.66 5.60 -3.90
N GLU A 43 14.92 6.24 -2.77
CA GLU A 43 15.01 7.70 -2.71
C GLU A 43 16.05 8.21 -3.72
N ASN A 44 15.64 9.13 -4.57
CA ASN A 44 16.42 9.71 -5.67
C ASN A 44 16.87 8.73 -6.78
N ASP A 45 16.35 7.49 -6.81
CA ASP A 45 16.61 6.56 -7.92
C ASP A 45 15.52 6.66 -8.98
N SER A 46 15.79 7.41 -10.04
CA SER A 46 14.87 7.59 -11.16
C SER A 46 14.80 6.40 -12.12
N SER A 47 15.45 5.27 -11.85
CA SER A 47 15.43 4.09 -12.73
C SER A 47 14.37 3.04 -12.33
N ILE A 48 13.71 3.23 -11.19
CA ILE A 48 12.75 2.27 -10.62
C ILE A 48 11.57 2.03 -11.54
N THR A 49 11.28 0.76 -11.80
CA THR A 49 10.14 0.30 -12.59
C THR A 49 8.87 0.18 -11.72
N MET A 50 7.71 0.11 -12.37
CA MET A 50 6.44 -0.17 -11.67
C MET A 50 6.48 -1.50 -10.91
N GLN A 51 7.15 -2.52 -11.44
CA GLN A 51 7.29 -3.80 -10.75
C GLN A 51 8.09 -3.67 -9.45
N GLU A 52 9.18 -2.93 -9.45
CA GLU A 52 10.00 -2.67 -8.25
C GLU A 52 9.24 -1.84 -7.23
N TYR A 53 8.50 -0.80 -7.67
CA TYR A 53 7.61 -0.04 -6.81
C TYR A 53 6.56 -0.95 -6.14
N LEU A 54 5.87 -1.81 -6.89
CA LEU A 54 4.87 -2.73 -6.35
C LEU A 54 5.49 -3.74 -5.36
N VAL A 55 6.70 -4.23 -5.61
CA VAL A 55 7.43 -5.08 -4.65
C VAL A 55 7.74 -4.32 -3.36
N MET A 56 8.18 -3.09 -3.46
CA MET A 56 8.51 -2.24 -2.31
C MET A 56 7.28 -1.99 -1.44
N ILE A 57 6.16 -1.50 -2.01
CA ILE A 57 4.94 -1.26 -1.24
C ILE A 57 4.27 -2.56 -0.78
N GLY A 58 4.45 -3.64 -1.53
CA GLY A 58 4.04 -4.98 -1.16
C GLY A 58 4.65 -5.39 0.17
N LYS A 59 5.97 -5.25 0.31
CA LYS A 59 6.68 -5.55 1.55
C LYS A 59 6.40 -4.52 2.65
N LYS A 60 6.52 -3.22 2.35
CA LYS A 60 6.44 -2.14 3.33
C LYS A 60 5.05 -2.02 3.98
N THR A 61 3.99 -2.22 3.21
CA THR A 61 2.61 -1.93 3.63
C THR A 61 1.69 -3.14 3.46
N ALA A 62 1.65 -3.75 2.27
CA ALA A 62 0.62 -4.72 1.93
C ALA A 62 0.76 -6.04 2.70
N SER A 63 1.98 -6.52 2.93
CA SER A 63 2.22 -7.75 3.70
C SER A 63 1.66 -7.67 5.12
N PHE A 64 1.72 -6.48 5.74
CA PHE A 64 1.18 -6.28 7.08
C PHE A 64 -0.36 -6.33 7.11
N LEU A 65 -1.04 -5.73 6.12
CA LEU A 65 -2.50 -5.85 5.99
C LEU A 65 -2.92 -7.29 5.67
N GLY A 66 -2.14 -7.97 4.83
CA GLY A 66 -2.30 -9.40 4.56
C GLY A 66 -2.20 -10.24 5.83
N LEU A 67 -1.17 -10.02 6.63
CA LEU A 67 -0.98 -10.68 7.92
C LEU A 67 -2.17 -10.46 8.86
N CYS A 68 -2.67 -9.22 8.97
CA CYS A 68 -3.82 -8.93 9.84
C CYS A 68 -5.04 -9.78 9.46
N ALA A 69 -5.34 -9.89 8.17
CA ALA A 69 -6.44 -10.69 7.66
C ALA A 69 -6.19 -12.20 7.85
N GLU A 70 -4.97 -12.69 7.57
CA GLU A 70 -4.54 -14.07 7.78
C GLU A 70 -4.65 -14.48 9.27
N MET A 71 -4.14 -13.63 10.17
CA MET A 71 -4.21 -13.89 11.61
C MET A 71 -5.66 -13.98 12.11
N GLY A 72 -6.54 -13.09 11.63
CA GLY A 72 -7.96 -13.17 11.95
C GLY A 72 -8.57 -14.51 11.52
N ALA A 73 -8.24 -14.99 10.32
CA ALA A 73 -8.69 -16.28 9.82
C ALA A 73 -8.12 -17.46 10.67
N LEU A 74 -6.82 -17.44 10.97
CA LEU A 74 -6.17 -18.48 11.79
C LEU A 74 -6.74 -18.55 13.23
N LEU A 75 -7.09 -17.41 13.81
CA LEU A 75 -7.76 -17.33 15.11
C LEU A 75 -9.20 -17.86 15.06
N GLY A 76 -9.87 -17.71 13.91
CA GLY A 76 -11.19 -18.25 13.63
C GLY A 76 -11.20 -19.70 13.15
N ASP A 77 -10.10 -20.44 13.33
CA ASP A 77 -9.94 -21.85 12.92
C ASP A 77 -10.16 -22.10 11.42
N ALA A 78 -9.87 -21.11 10.58
CA ALA A 78 -9.89 -21.27 9.12
C ALA A 78 -8.86 -22.32 8.66
N THR A 79 -9.16 -22.97 7.56
CA THR A 79 -8.21 -23.85 6.87
C THR A 79 -7.02 -23.08 6.35
N LYS A 80 -5.96 -23.79 5.95
CA LYS A 80 -4.77 -23.17 5.35
C LYS A 80 -5.12 -22.39 4.07
N ASP A 81 -5.99 -22.96 3.24
CA ASP A 81 -6.38 -22.32 1.97
C ASP A 81 -7.21 -21.06 2.24
N GLU A 82 -8.19 -21.11 3.15
CA GLU A 82 -8.95 -19.94 3.57
C GLU A 82 -8.06 -18.85 4.18
N SER A 83 -7.06 -19.24 4.98
CA SER A 83 -6.10 -18.29 5.57
C SER A 83 -5.23 -17.63 4.50
N ASN A 84 -4.80 -18.39 3.48
CA ASN A 84 -4.07 -17.85 2.34
C ASN A 84 -4.93 -16.86 1.53
N GLU A 85 -6.20 -17.19 1.27
CA GLU A 85 -7.11 -16.27 0.58
C GLU A 85 -7.32 -14.98 1.40
N MET A 86 -7.44 -15.08 2.71
CA MET A 86 -7.53 -13.91 3.59
C MET A 86 -6.24 -13.08 3.57
N PHE A 87 -5.06 -13.73 3.52
CA PHE A 87 -3.81 -13.00 3.30
C PHE A 87 -3.83 -12.23 1.98
N GLN A 88 -4.22 -12.89 0.88
CA GLN A 88 -4.28 -12.25 -0.45
C GLN A 88 -5.32 -11.13 -0.48
N PHE A 89 -6.45 -11.28 0.20
CA PHE A 89 -7.42 -10.21 0.40
C PHE A 89 -6.77 -8.98 1.03
N GLY A 90 -6.15 -9.14 2.21
CA GLY A 90 -5.52 -8.04 2.93
C GLY A 90 -4.31 -7.45 2.17
N PHE A 91 -3.52 -8.29 1.49
CA PHE A 91 -2.36 -7.85 0.70
C PHE A 91 -2.79 -6.95 -0.47
N ASN A 92 -3.79 -7.38 -1.25
CA ASN A 92 -4.29 -6.55 -2.36
C ASN A 92 -4.91 -5.24 -1.88
N LEU A 93 -5.64 -5.25 -0.75
CA LEU A 93 -6.12 -4.01 -0.13
C LEU A 93 -4.97 -3.11 0.32
N GLY A 94 -3.88 -3.68 0.81
CA GLY A 94 -2.68 -2.95 1.21
C GLY A 94 -1.98 -2.27 0.04
N ILE A 95 -1.88 -2.94 -1.12
CA ILE A 95 -1.39 -2.32 -2.37
C ILE A 95 -2.30 -1.15 -2.78
N ALA A 96 -3.62 -1.38 -2.83
CA ALA A 96 -4.58 -0.33 -3.19
C ALA A 96 -4.51 0.85 -2.22
N PHE A 97 -4.37 0.59 -0.93
CA PHE A 97 -4.24 1.60 0.12
C PHE A 97 -3.00 2.49 -0.10
N GLN A 98 -1.84 1.90 -0.38
CA GLN A 98 -0.61 2.67 -0.59
C GLN A 98 -0.68 3.51 -1.87
N ILE A 99 -1.19 2.95 -2.97
CA ILE A 99 -1.39 3.71 -4.21
C ILE A 99 -2.38 4.87 -3.98
N LYS A 100 -3.44 4.64 -3.21
CA LYS A 100 -4.40 5.69 -2.86
C LYS A 100 -3.76 6.76 -1.97
N ASP A 101 -2.87 6.38 -1.05
CA ASP A 101 -2.13 7.32 -0.20
C ASP A 101 -1.23 8.24 -1.04
N ASP A 102 -0.50 7.68 -2.02
CA ASP A 102 0.32 8.44 -2.97
C ASP A 102 -0.55 9.41 -3.82
N LEU A 103 -1.76 8.98 -4.22
CA LEU A 103 -2.71 9.86 -4.92
C LEU A 103 -3.18 11.01 -4.02
N LEU A 104 -3.50 10.72 -2.76
CA LEU A 104 -4.00 11.72 -1.81
C LEU A 104 -2.94 12.73 -1.42
N GLU A 105 -1.67 12.36 -1.40
CA GLU A 105 -0.53 13.27 -1.16
C GLU A 105 -0.49 14.41 -2.21
N ILE A 106 -0.97 14.13 -3.42
CA ILE A 106 -1.02 15.12 -4.51
C ILE A 106 -2.41 15.73 -4.64
N PHE A 107 -3.48 14.92 -4.65
CA PHE A 107 -4.83 15.34 -5.00
C PHE A 107 -5.76 15.59 -3.82
N GLY A 108 -5.34 15.25 -2.60
CA GLY A 108 -6.12 15.46 -1.38
C GLY A 108 -6.34 16.93 -1.01
N GLU A 109 -7.07 17.15 0.07
CA GLU A 109 -7.27 18.47 0.66
C GLU A 109 -6.45 18.61 1.95
N GLU A 110 -5.66 19.68 2.09
CA GLU A 110 -4.79 19.92 3.25
C GLU A 110 -5.55 19.90 4.59
N LYS A 111 -6.80 20.42 4.59
CA LYS A 111 -7.61 20.51 5.82
C LYS A 111 -7.95 19.14 6.41
N THR A 112 -7.99 18.11 5.59
CA THR A 112 -8.39 16.75 5.97
C THR A 112 -7.20 15.84 6.21
N MET A 113 -6.05 16.12 5.55
CA MET A 113 -4.83 15.31 5.70
C MET A 113 -4.04 15.58 6.97
N GLY A 114 -4.20 16.76 7.59
CA GLY A 114 -3.45 17.13 8.80
C GLY A 114 -1.94 17.33 8.60
N LYS A 115 -1.45 17.26 7.35
CA LYS A 115 -0.07 17.52 6.93
C LYS A 115 -0.07 18.35 5.64
N SER A 116 1.05 19.02 5.35
CA SER A 116 1.26 19.68 4.06
C SER A 116 1.25 18.64 2.95
N LEU A 117 0.55 18.92 1.85
CA LEU A 117 0.56 18.11 0.64
C LEU A 117 1.85 18.34 -0.15
N GLY A 118 2.29 17.30 -0.89
CA GLY A 118 3.47 17.39 -1.73
C GLY A 118 4.80 17.10 -1.02
N SER A 119 4.79 16.68 0.24
CA SER A 119 6.02 16.35 0.97
C SER A 119 6.85 15.24 0.29
N ASP A 120 6.18 14.28 -0.35
CA ASP A 120 6.86 13.20 -1.08
C ASP A 120 7.56 13.71 -2.36
N LEU A 121 7.06 14.80 -2.95
CA LEU A 121 7.73 15.47 -4.07
C LEU A 121 9.02 16.18 -3.60
N ASP A 122 8.95 16.88 -2.48
CA ASP A 122 10.11 17.57 -1.89
C ASP A 122 11.23 16.58 -1.51
N GLU A 123 10.87 15.38 -1.09
CA GLU A 123 11.79 14.30 -0.74
C GLU A 123 12.23 13.45 -1.95
N ASN A 124 11.81 13.77 -3.17
CA ASN A 124 12.07 13.00 -4.40
C ASN A 124 11.73 11.50 -4.27
N LYS A 125 10.68 11.18 -3.53
CA LYS A 125 10.22 9.80 -3.38
C LYS A 125 9.68 9.24 -4.69
N GLN A 126 9.93 7.95 -4.88
CA GLN A 126 9.44 7.21 -6.05
C GLN A 126 8.01 6.72 -5.79
N THR A 127 7.04 7.64 -5.86
CA THR A 127 5.62 7.34 -5.75
C THR A 127 5.07 6.69 -7.03
N VAL A 128 3.88 6.07 -6.96
CA VAL A 128 3.20 5.53 -8.15
C VAL A 128 3.08 6.57 -9.27
N LEU A 129 2.83 7.84 -8.93
CA LEU A 129 2.67 8.91 -9.92
C LEU A 129 3.98 9.24 -10.64
N ALA A 130 5.10 9.30 -9.90
CA ALA A 130 6.42 9.54 -10.47
C ALA A 130 6.85 8.38 -11.39
N VAL A 131 6.63 7.13 -10.97
CA VAL A 131 6.95 5.94 -11.77
C VAL A 131 6.10 5.90 -13.04
N LEU A 132 4.79 6.08 -12.96
CA LEU A 132 3.90 6.10 -14.13
C LEU A 132 4.22 7.25 -15.10
N ALA A 133 4.56 8.44 -14.58
CA ALA A 133 4.92 9.59 -15.41
C ALA A 133 6.18 9.30 -16.24
N ARG A 134 7.18 8.67 -15.62
CA ARG A 134 8.42 8.26 -16.27
C ARG A 134 8.18 7.18 -17.32
N GLU A 135 7.39 6.14 -17.00
CA GLU A 135 7.04 5.09 -17.96
C GLU A 135 6.24 5.61 -19.15
N GLU A 136 5.42 6.66 -18.97
CA GLU A 136 4.66 7.29 -20.06
C GLU A 136 5.58 8.06 -21.00
N ASN A 137 6.39 8.97 -20.47
CA ASN A 137 7.36 9.76 -21.24
C ASN A 137 8.51 10.23 -20.35
N GLU A 138 9.57 9.44 -20.28
CA GLU A 138 10.72 9.69 -19.42
C GLU A 138 11.35 11.07 -19.66
N LYS A 139 11.54 11.47 -20.94
CA LYS A 139 12.18 12.75 -21.28
C LYS A 139 11.35 13.95 -20.82
N GLU A 140 10.05 13.87 -21.03
CA GLU A 140 9.13 14.94 -20.63
C GLU A 140 9.06 15.03 -19.11
N TRP A 141 8.93 13.89 -18.43
CA TRP A 141 8.91 13.82 -16.98
C TRP A 141 10.18 14.39 -16.35
N LEU A 142 11.37 13.97 -16.83
CA LEU A 142 12.64 14.48 -16.31
C LEU A 142 12.79 15.98 -16.54
N HIS A 143 12.38 16.49 -17.72
CA HIS A 143 12.39 17.91 -18.01
C HIS A 143 11.44 18.69 -17.09
N PHE A 144 10.22 18.19 -16.88
CA PHE A 144 9.24 18.79 -15.96
C PHE A 144 9.76 18.79 -14.53
N ASN A 145 10.23 17.64 -14.03
CA ASN A 145 10.63 17.46 -12.62
C ASN A 145 11.90 18.23 -12.23
N GLN A 146 12.69 18.71 -13.21
CA GLN A 146 13.87 19.58 -12.98
C GLN A 146 13.52 21.06 -12.82
N GLN A 147 12.28 21.45 -13.05
CA GLN A 147 11.82 22.83 -12.93
C GLN A 147 11.32 23.14 -11.52
N GLU A 148 11.27 24.42 -11.16
CA GLU A 148 10.58 24.86 -9.94
C GLU A 148 9.07 24.81 -10.17
N ASN A 149 8.46 23.63 -9.85
CA ASN A 149 7.03 23.39 -10.01
C ASN A 149 6.31 23.49 -8.66
N THR A 150 5.10 24.06 -8.72
CA THR A 150 4.18 24.05 -7.57
C THR A 150 3.37 22.75 -7.52
N LEU A 151 2.72 22.47 -6.39
CA LEU A 151 1.78 21.34 -6.28
C LEU A 151 0.68 21.39 -7.35
N ILE A 152 0.24 22.61 -7.73
CA ILE A 152 -0.77 22.81 -8.78
C ILE A 152 -0.23 22.36 -10.13
N ASP A 153 1.04 22.64 -10.42
CA ASP A 153 1.67 22.22 -11.68
C ASP A 153 1.77 20.70 -11.76
N PHE A 154 2.14 20.03 -10.66
CA PHE A 154 2.12 18.56 -10.58
C PHE A 154 0.71 17.97 -10.76
N LYS A 155 -0.32 18.55 -10.11
CA LYS A 155 -1.72 18.14 -10.31
C LYS A 155 -2.13 18.22 -11.77
N ASN A 156 -1.80 19.33 -12.43
CA ASN A 156 -2.12 19.55 -13.83
C ASN A 156 -1.36 18.58 -14.74
N TYR A 157 -0.06 18.38 -14.50
CA TYR A 157 0.78 17.45 -15.25
C TYR A 157 0.23 16.02 -15.19
N PHE A 158 0.00 15.50 -13.98
CA PHE A 158 -0.50 14.14 -13.81
C PHE A 158 -1.92 13.94 -14.38
N THR A 159 -2.75 14.98 -14.34
CA THR A 159 -4.11 14.93 -14.90
C THR A 159 -4.09 14.95 -16.42
N SER A 160 -3.37 15.90 -17.03
CA SER A 160 -3.34 16.08 -18.49
C SER A 160 -2.67 14.94 -19.23
N ASN A 161 -1.69 14.27 -18.61
CA ASN A 161 -1.00 13.10 -19.15
C ASN A 161 -1.67 11.75 -18.79
N GLY A 162 -2.85 11.78 -18.17
CA GLY A 162 -3.60 10.56 -17.82
C GLY A 162 -2.99 9.70 -16.70
N ILE A 163 -1.94 10.20 -16.03
CA ILE A 163 -1.22 9.49 -14.97
C ILE A 163 -2.13 9.23 -13.77
N ARG A 164 -2.91 10.25 -13.37
CA ARG A 164 -3.92 10.12 -12.32
C ARG A 164 -4.88 8.96 -12.59
N THR A 165 -5.46 8.91 -13.78
CA THR A 165 -6.42 7.85 -14.16
C THR A 165 -5.76 6.46 -14.17
N LYS A 166 -4.49 6.34 -14.60
CA LYS A 166 -3.74 5.08 -14.55
C LYS A 166 -3.56 4.60 -13.10
N ALA A 167 -3.20 5.49 -12.17
CA ALA A 167 -3.06 5.16 -10.76
C ALA A 167 -4.41 4.78 -10.12
N GLU A 168 -5.50 5.51 -10.43
CA GLU A 168 -6.86 5.19 -9.98
C GLU A 168 -7.31 3.80 -10.48
N ASN A 169 -7.00 3.44 -11.73
CA ASN A 169 -7.27 2.10 -12.28
C ASN A 169 -6.47 1.00 -11.56
N LEU A 170 -5.23 1.27 -11.15
CA LEU A 170 -4.45 0.31 -10.34
C LEU A 170 -5.11 0.07 -8.98
N VAL A 171 -5.61 1.12 -8.32
CA VAL A 171 -6.36 0.99 -7.06
C VAL A 171 -7.59 0.09 -7.28
N GLU A 172 -8.42 0.39 -8.29
CA GLU A 172 -9.62 -0.38 -8.60
C GLU A 172 -9.29 -1.85 -8.88
N ASN A 173 -8.25 -2.12 -9.68
CA ASN A 173 -7.82 -3.47 -10.01
C ASN A 173 -7.43 -4.27 -8.76
N HIS A 174 -6.64 -3.70 -7.86
CA HIS A 174 -6.23 -4.38 -6.63
C HIS A 174 -7.40 -4.58 -5.66
N VAL A 175 -8.32 -3.64 -5.53
CA VAL A 175 -9.54 -3.85 -4.75
C VAL A 175 -10.39 -4.97 -5.34
N ASN A 176 -10.55 -5.02 -6.66
CA ASN A 176 -11.28 -6.10 -7.32
C ASN A 176 -10.59 -7.46 -7.12
N MET A 177 -9.25 -7.52 -7.12
CA MET A 177 -8.50 -8.74 -6.79
C MET A 177 -8.74 -9.16 -5.33
N ALA A 178 -8.73 -8.22 -4.40
CA ALA A 178 -9.05 -8.49 -3.00
C ALA A 178 -10.46 -9.07 -2.83
N VAL A 179 -11.47 -8.45 -3.44
CA VAL A 179 -12.87 -8.92 -3.36
C VAL A 179 -13.00 -10.35 -3.91
N LYS A 180 -12.31 -10.69 -4.99
CA LYS A 180 -12.32 -12.05 -5.55
C LYS A 180 -11.79 -13.11 -4.58
N CYS A 181 -10.82 -12.78 -3.72
CA CYS A 181 -10.36 -13.72 -2.70
C CYS A 181 -11.47 -14.09 -1.72
N LEU A 182 -12.42 -13.20 -1.43
CA LEU A 182 -13.56 -13.49 -0.58
C LEU A 182 -14.55 -14.49 -1.20
N ASP A 183 -14.64 -14.54 -2.53
CA ASP A 183 -15.49 -15.51 -3.24
C ASP A 183 -15.01 -16.95 -3.06
N ALA A 184 -13.72 -17.14 -2.80
CA ALA A 184 -13.12 -18.46 -2.55
C ALA A 184 -13.42 -19.01 -1.13
N ILE A 185 -14.03 -18.21 -0.23
CA ILE A 185 -14.34 -18.59 1.14
C ILE A 185 -15.83 -18.92 1.29
N PRO A 186 -16.22 -20.20 1.19
CA PRO A 186 -17.64 -20.58 1.16
C PRO A 186 -18.37 -20.30 2.49
N GLY A 187 -19.63 -19.87 2.38
CA GLY A 187 -20.55 -19.76 3.53
C GLY A 187 -20.28 -18.60 4.48
N LYS A 188 -19.36 -17.71 4.19
CA LYS A 188 -19.01 -16.57 5.02
C LYS A 188 -19.89 -15.35 4.69
N LYS A 189 -20.28 -14.59 5.71
CA LYS A 189 -20.90 -13.29 5.54
C LYS A 189 -19.77 -12.26 5.37
N ASN A 190 -19.41 -11.97 4.13
CA ASN A 190 -18.31 -11.07 3.80
C ASN A 190 -18.68 -9.58 3.81
N LYS A 191 -19.88 -9.23 4.33
CA LYS A 191 -20.41 -7.86 4.26
C LYS A 191 -19.44 -6.83 4.86
N ASP A 192 -18.95 -7.08 6.06
CA ASP A 192 -18.06 -6.13 6.76
C ASP A 192 -16.71 -5.98 6.03
N LEU A 193 -16.18 -7.08 5.46
CA LEU A 193 -14.96 -7.04 4.65
C LEU A 193 -15.16 -6.30 3.33
N LEU A 194 -16.32 -6.46 2.69
CA LEU A 194 -16.68 -5.69 1.50
C LEU A 194 -16.87 -4.20 1.82
N GLU A 195 -17.50 -3.86 2.95
CA GLU A 195 -17.61 -2.48 3.42
C GLU A 195 -16.21 -1.88 3.68
N TYR A 196 -15.29 -2.66 4.27
CA TYR A 196 -13.91 -2.22 4.48
C TYR A 196 -13.17 -1.99 3.15
N SER A 197 -13.37 -2.86 2.16
CA SER A 197 -12.82 -2.65 0.80
C SER A 197 -13.34 -1.35 0.18
N ASN A 198 -14.64 -1.05 0.35
CA ASN A 198 -15.25 0.19 -0.12
C ASN A 198 -14.70 1.44 0.61
N LEU A 199 -14.33 1.33 1.88
CA LEU A 199 -13.68 2.44 2.60
C LEU A 199 -12.34 2.82 1.97
N ILE A 200 -11.56 1.85 1.49
CA ILE A 200 -10.29 2.13 0.80
C ILE A 200 -10.54 2.80 -0.54
N MET A 201 -11.51 2.30 -1.33
CA MET A 201 -11.87 2.88 -2.62
C MET A 201 -12.33 4.34 -2.51
N ASN A 202 -13.21 4.60 -1.52
CA ASN A 202 -13.87 5.89 -1.34
C ASN A 202 -13.19 6.77 -0.29
N ARG A 203 -11.92 6.49 0.00
CA ARG A 203 -11.12 7.30 0.90
C ARG A 203 -10.85 8.65 0.24
N ASP A 204 -11.76 9.60 0.47
CA ASP A 204 -11.62 11.01 0.20
C ASP A 204 -11.37 11.72 1.53
N TYR A 205 -10.34 12.51 1.60
CA TYR A 205 -10.03 13.29 2.78
C TYR A 205 -10.31 14.75 2.53
#